data_7502cbd86c2a561f00308e544b9d8c48
#
_entry.id   7502cbd86c2a561f00308e544b9d8c48
#
_cell.length_a   1.000
_cell.length_b   1.000
_cell.length_c   1.000
_cell.angle_alpha   90.00
_cell.angle_beta   90.00
_cell.angle_gamma   90.00
#
_symmetry.space_group_name_H-M   'P 1'
#
loop_
_entity.id
_entity.type
_entity.pdbx_description
1 polymer ?
#
loop_
_entity_poly.entity_id
_entity_poly.type
_entity_poly.pdbx_seq_one_letter_code
_entity_poly.pdbx_strand_id
1 'polypeptide(L)'
;MNVTVQSIKFTADQKLIDFIKRKTSKLEQFLDNIIEGVCYLRLENVEDEANKIVELKFNIPGSQLFAKAQAKSFEEATDIAVESLRRQINKHKTKTRTAVSNHKDILTEEDEF
;
A
#
# COMPACT_ATOMS: atom_id res chain seq x y z
N MET A 1 12.13 -8.15 -2.18
CA MET A 1 11.50 -6.88 -2.56
C MET A 1 12.26 -5.74 -1.93
N ASN A 2 12.49 -4.70 -2.67
CA ASN A 2 13.13 -3.51 -2.15
C ASN A 2 12.08 -2.43 -1.96
N VAL A 3 12.05 -1.85 -0.78
CA VAL A 3 11.12 -0.77 -0.50
C VAL A 3 11.93 0.48 -0.21
N THR A 4 11.66 1.54 -0.95
CA THR A 4 12.31 2.83 -0.74
C THR A 4 11.31 3.75 -0.06
N VAL A 5 11.75 4.43 0.99
CA VAL A 5 10.89 5.38 1.70
C VAL A 5 11.37 6.78 1.39
N GLN A 6 10.48 7.62 0.87
CA GLN A 6 10.81 9.00 0.53
C GLN A 6 9.90 9.93 1.33
N SER A 7 10.50 10.79 2.13
CA SER A 7 9.73 11.79 2.87
C SER A 7 9.85 13.10 2.13
N ILE A 8 8.72 13.76 1.92
CA ILE A 8 8.66 14.97 1.13
C ILE A 8 8.60 16.16 2.05
N LYS A 9 9.64 17.00 1.98
CA LYS A 9 9.72 18.23 2.77
C LYS A 9 9.88 18.02 4.26
N PHE A 10 10.33 16.85 4.70
CA PHE A 10 10.70 16.63 6.08
C PHE A 10 11.55 15.38 6.11
N THR A 11 12.17 15.08 7.24
CA THR A 11 13.00 13.92 7.35
C THR A 11 12.33 12.92 8.28
N ALA A 12 12.06 11.73 7.75
CA ALA A 12 11.47 10.67 8.56
C ALA A 12 12.56 10.07 9.44
N ASP A 13 12.22 9.73 10.68
CA ASP A 13 13.23 9.15 11.54
C ASP A 13 13.37 7.67 11.23
N GLN A 14 14.44 7.08 11.72
CA GLN A 14 14.75 5.70 11.37
C GLN A 14 13.71 4.72 11.91
N LYS A 15 13.10 5.02 13.04
CA LYS A 15 12.09 4.13 13.59
C LYS A 15 10.88 4.04 12.68
N LEU A 16 10.49 5.16 12.09
CA LEU A 16 9.37 5.17 11.17
C LEU A 16 9.72 4.41 9.90
N ILE A 17 10.91 4.62 9.38
CA ILE A 17 11.34 3.93 8.17
C ILE A 17 11.36 2.43 8.43
N ASP A 18 11.87 2.00 9.58
CA ASP A 18 11.94 0.58 9.91
C ASP A 18 10.54 0.00 10.06
N PHE A 19 9.63 0.76 10.65
CA PHE A 19 8.26 0.32 10.83
C PHE A 19 7.61 0.10 9.45
N ILE A 20 7.79 1.04 8.53
CA ILE A 20 7.20 0.95 7.21
C ILE A 20 7.77 -0.26 6.47
N LYS A 21 9.08 -0.44 6.54
CA LYS A 21 9.70 -1.55 5.83
C LYS A 21 9.25 -2.90 6.40
N ARG A 22 9.07 -2.97 7.71
CA ARG A 22 8.63 -4.20 8.33
C ARG A 22 7.19 -4.51 7.92
N LYS A 23 6.33 -3.50 7.91
CA LYS A 23 4.94 -3.73 7.57
C LYS A 23 4.77 -4.08 6.09
N THR A 24 5.50 -3.39 5.22
CA THR A 24 5.34 -3.66 3.80
C THR A 24 5.97 -4.98 3.39
N SER A 25 7.02 -5.42 4.10
CA SER A 25 7.65 -6.68 3.73
C SER A 25 6.72 -7.86 3.92
N LYS A 26 5.69 -7.73 4.75
CA LYS A 26 4.76 -8.81 4.95
C LYS A 26 3.91 -9.05 3.70
N LEU A 27 3.86 -8.10 2.79
CA LEU A 27 3.07 -8.27 1.59
C LEU A 27 3.69 -9.35 0.69
N GLU A 28 4.97 -9.66 0.87
CA GLU A 28 5.58 -10.71 0.08
C GLU A 28 5.00 -12.07 0.41
N GLN A 29 4.34 -12.21 1.53
CA GLN A 29 3.69 -13.46 1.87
C GLN A 29 2.49 -13.70 0.99
N PHE A 30 1.93 -12.65 0.41
CA PHE A 30 0.75 -12.78 -0.41
C PHE A 30 1.07 -12.76 -1.90
N LEU A 31 2.20 -12.18 -2.28
CA LEU A 31 2.57 -12.09 -3.68
C LEU A 31 4.08 -12.01 -3.74
N ASP A 32 4.76 -13.06 -4.18
CA ASP A 32 6.19 -13.11 -4.10
C ASP A 32 6.88 -12.58 -5.34
N ASN A 33 6.17 -12.06 -6.32
CA ASN A 33 6.83 -11.51 -7.48
C ASN A 33 6.76 -9.98 -7.50
N ILE A 34 6.71 -9.35 -6.34
CA ILE A 34 6.76 -7.89 -6.27
C ILE A 34 8.15 -7.46 -6.62
N ILE A 35 8.29 -6.61 -7.61
CA ILE A 35 9.59 -6.17 -8.07
C ILE A 35 10.18 -5.12 -7.15
N GLU A 36 9.42 -4.10 -6.84
CA GLU A 36 9.90 -3.07 -5.94
C GLU A 36 8.74 -2.28 -5.39
N GLY A 37 8.97 -1.54 -4.34
CA GLY A 37 7.95 -0.70 -3.75
C GLY A 37 8.51 0.65 -3.35
N VAL A 38 7.69 1.67 -3.43
CA VAL A 38 8.09 3.00 -2.98
C VAL A 38 7.01 3.50 -2.04
N CYS A 39 7.42 4.08 -0.92
CA CYS A 39 6.52 4.65 0.04
C CYS A 39 6.81 6.13 0.10
N TYR A 40 5.80 6.96 -0.16
CA TYR A 40 5.95 8.41 -0.07
C TYR A 40 5.24 8.88 1.19
N LEU A 41 5.93 9.72 1.96
CA LEU A 41 5.37 10.28 3.18
C LEU A 41 5.22 11.78 2.99
N ARG A 42 4.03 12.29 3.26
CA ARG A 42 3.79 13.72 3.13
C ARG A 42 2.96 14.23 4.30
N LEU A 43 3.10 15.50 4.59
CA LEU A 43 2.25 16.16 5.56
C LEU A 43 1.32 17.05 4.78
N GLU A 44 0.02 16.92 5.06
CA GLU A 44 -0.94 17.74 4.39
C GLU A 44 -1.08 19.03 5.17
N ASN A 45 -1.25 20.14 4.49
CA ASN A 45 -1.34 21.41 5.17
C ASN A 45 -2.79 21.67 5.52
N VAL A 46 -3.31 20.99 6.53
CA VAL A 46 -4.68 21.19 6.95
C VAL A 46 -4.69 21.35 8.45
N GLU A 47 -5.72 21.91 8.98
CA GLU A 47 -5.80 22.12 10.39
C GLU A 47 -6.18 20.87 11.14
N ASP A 48 -6.72 19.91 10.46
CA ASP A 48 -7.10 18.67 11.08
C ASP A 48 -5.88 17.93 11.53
N GLU A 49 -5.99 17.14 12.58
CA GLU A 49 -4.88 16.36 13.04
C GLU A 49 -4.59 15.20 12.09
N ALA A 50 -5.54 14.79 11.30
CA ALA A 50 -5.31 13.70 10.36
C ALA A 50 -4.62 14.25 9.13
N ASN A 51 -3.38 14.67 9.28
CA ASN A 51 -2.64 15.31 8.21
C ASN A 51 -1.43 14.54 7.73
N LYS A 52 -1.26 13.27 8.14
CA LYS A 52 -0.13 12.47 7.71
C LYS A 52 -0.60 11.58 6.56
N ILE A 53 0.08 11.66 5.44
CA ILE A 53 -0.30 10.91 4.25
C ILE A 53 0.78 9.90 3.90
N VAL A 54 0.37 8.66 3.62
CA VAL A 54 1.27 7.61 3.17
C VAL A 54 0.75 7.13 1.83
N GLU A 55 1.63 7.08 0.82
CA GLU A 55 1.28 6.54 -0.48
C GLU A 55 2.22 5.38 -0.77
N LEU A 56 1.69 4.24 -1.14
CA LEU A 56 2.49 3.07 -1.47
C LEU A 56 2.28 2.73 -2.93
N LYS A 57 3.38 2.54 -3.67
CA LYS A 57 3.33 2.13 -5.05
C LYS A 57 4.19 0.90 -5.17
N PHE A 58 3.60 -0.21 -5.58
CA PHE A 58 4.34 -1.46 -5.70
C PHE A 58 4.25 -1.94 -7.13
N ASN A 59 5.39 -2.24 -7.73
CA ASN A 59 5.45 -2.70 -9.10
C ASN A 59 5.49 -4.22 -9.13
N ILE A 60 4.61 -4.81 -9.91
CA ILE A 60 4.58 -6.24 -10.13
C ILE A 60 4.60 -6.47 -11.62
N PRO A 61 4.92 -7.65 -12.10
CA PRO A 61 4.98 -7.88 -13.52
C PRO A 61 3.66 -7.55 -14.20
N GLY A 62 3.72 -6.64 -15.16
CA GLY A 62 2.54 -6.27 -15.92
C GLY A 62 1.58 -5.31 -15.24
N SER A 63 1.89 -4.82 -14.03
CA SER A 63 0.94 -3.98 -13.34
C SER A 63 1.59 -3.19 -12.23
N GLN A 64 0.81 -2.33 -11.60
CA GLN A 64 1.29 -1.55 -10.49
C GLN A 64 0.16 -1.45 -9.47
N LEU A 65 0.48 -1.64 -8.22
CA LEU A 65 -0.50 -1.53 -7.15
C LEU A 65 -0.26 -0.21 -6.43
N PHE A 66 -1.32 0.43 -6.03
CA PHE A 66 -1.21 1.74 -5.40
C PHE A 66 -2.20 1.84 -4.24
N ALA A 67 -1.76 2.43 -3.15
CA ALA A 67 -2.64 2.70 -2.02
C ALA A 67 -2.24 4.01 -1.39
N LYS A 68 -3.21 4.75 -0.87
CA LYS A 68 -2.97 6.02 -0.24
C LYS A 68 -3.83 6.08 1.00
N ALA A 69 -3.28 6.57 2.08
CA ALA A 69 -4.03 6.69 3.34
C ALA A 69 -3.63 7.97 4.03
N GLN A 70 -4.54 8.53 4.81
CA GLN A 70 -4.31 9.74 5.56
C GLN A 70 -4.81 9.49 6.97
N ALA A 71 -4.01 9.83 7.96
CA ALA A 71 -4.37 9.55 9.35
C ALA A 71 -3.62 10.50 10.26
N LYS A 72 -3.80 10.33 11.57
CA LYS A 72 -3.17 11.22 12.54
C LYS A 72 -1.73 10.89 12.74
N SER A 73 -1.28 9.72 12.38
CA SER A 73 0.12 9.37 12.47
C SER A 73 0.53 8.62 11.21
N PHE A 74 1.82 8.61 10.92
CA PHE A 74 2.29 7.88 9.76
C PHE A 74 2.16 6.38 10.00
N GLU A 75 2.27 5.92 11.25
CA GLU A 75 2.12 4.51 11.54
C GLU A 75 0.71 4.04 11.24
N GLU A 76 -0.28 4.84 11.64
CA GLU A 76 -1.67 4.48 11.39
C GLU A 76 -1.95 4.53 9.90
N ALA A 77 -1.46 5.54 9.20
CA ALA A 77 -1.68 5.65 7.76
C ALA A 77 -1.01 4.48 7.02
N THR A 78 0.17 4.06 7.50
CA THR A 78 0.86 2.92 6.91
C THR A 78 0.04 1.65 7.07
N ASP A 79 -0.54 1.43 8.25
CA ASP A 79 -1.35 0.23 8.46
C ASP A 79 -2.54 0.21 7.51
N ILE A 80 -3.19 1.35 7.31
CA ILE A 80 -4.33 1.44 6.43
C ILE A 80 -3.90 1.18 4.99
N ALA A 81 -2.79 1.77 4.56
CA ALA A 81 -2.33 1.62 3.19
C ALA A 81 -1.88 0.18 2.90
N VAL A 82 -1.22 -0.45 3.86
CA VAL A 82 -0.78 -1.83 3.70
C VAL A 82 -1.98 -2.76 3.61
N GLU A 83 -3.01 -2.51 4.40
CA GLU A 83 -4.19 -3.34 4.35
C GLU A 83 -4.90 -3.19 3.01
N SER A 84 -4.91 -1.98 2.45
CA SER A 84 -5.49 -1.76 1.15
C SER A 84 -4.70 -2.51 0.08
N LEU A 85 -3.37 -2.50 0.15
CA LEU A 85 -2.56 -3.23 -0.82
C LEU A 85 -2.78 -4.74 -0.67
N ARG A 86 -2.94 -5.22 0.57
CA ARG A 86 -3.17 -6.65 0.77
C ARG A 86 -4.46 -7.07 0.07
N ARG A 87 -5.49 -6.23 0.17
CA ARG A 87 -6.75 -6.55 -0.50
C ARG A 87 -6.60 -6.49 -2.01
N GLN A 88 -5.81 -5.54 -2.53
CA GLN A 88 -5.58 -5.45 -3.96
C GLN A 88 -4.81 -6.67 -4.46
N ILE A 89 -3.84 -7.15 -3.68
CA ILE A 89 -3.07 -8.32 -4.05
C ILE A 89 -3.99 -9.54 -4.09
N ASN A 90 -4.87 -9.68 -3.11
CA ASN A 90 -5.77 -10.82 -3.10
C ASN A 90 -6.72 -10.77 -4.28
N LYS A 91 -7.19 -9.59 -4.66
CA LYS A 91 -8.04 -9.47 -5.81
C LYS A 91 -7.28 -9.81 -7.08
N HIS A 92 -6.03 -9.36 -7.19
CA HIS A 92 -5.21 -9.64 -8.36
C HIS A 92 -5.00 -11.16 -8.50
N LYS A 93 -4.72 -11.84 -7.41
CA LYS A 93 -4.50 -13.28 -7.47
C LYS A 93 -5.79 -14.01 -7.84
N THR A 94 -6.88 -13.60 -7.27
CA THR A 94 -8.14 -14.24 -7.55
C THR A 94 -8.50 -14.04 -9.01
N LYS A 95 -8.33 -12.83 -9.54
CA LYS A 95 -8.62 -12.58 -10.88
C LYS A 95 -7.76 -13.43 -11.77
N THR A 96 -6.49 -13.58 -11.48
CA THR A 96 -5.60 -14.35 -12.28
C THR A 96 -6.01 -15.83 -12.24
N ARG A 97 -6.31 -16.32 -11.06
CA ARG A 97 -6.64 -17.72 -10.95
C ARG A 97 -7.98 -18.08 -11.50
N THR A 98 -8.96 -17.24 -11.34
CA THR A 98 -10.28 -17.62 -11.77
C THR A 98 -10.67 -16.86 -12.97
N ALA A 99 -9.76 -16.57 -13.81
CA ALA A 99 -10.07 -15.82 -14.97
C ALA A 99 -11.19 -16.44 -15.67
N VAL A 100 -11.40 -17.63 -15.49
CA VAL A 100 -12.39 -18.23 -16.19
C VAL A 100 -13.61 -18.16 -15.47
N SER A 101 -13.65 -18.13 -14.29
CA SER A 101 -14.84 -18.30 -13.61
C SER A 101 -15.67 -17.20 -13.73
N ASN A 102 -15.80 -16.39 -13.29
CA ASN A 102 -16.76 -15.57 -13.43
C ASN A 102 -16.78 -14.47 -12.90
N HIS A 103 -17.22 -13.90 -12.91
CA HIS A 103 -17.33 -12.76 -12.68
C HIS A 103 -18.05 -12.30 -11.64
N LYS A 104 -18.81 -12.92 -11.19
CA LYS A 104 -19.59 -12.46 -10.29
C LYS A 104 -18.90 -11.85 -9.24
N ASP A 105 -17.91 -12.28 -8.94
CA ASP A 105 -17.30 -11.72 -7.88
C ASP A 105 -16.81 -10.45 -8.25
N ILE A 106 -16.72 -10.10 -9.30
CA ILE A 106 -16.22 -8.99 -9.69
C ILE A 106 -16.86 -7.91 -9.14
N LEU A 107 -17.99 -7.85 -9.02
CA LEU A 107 -18.59 -6.81 -8.68
C LEU A 107 -18.34 -6.45 -7.38
N THR A 108 -18.21 -7.13 -6.64
CA THR A 108 -18.17 -6.73 -5.40
C THR A 108 -17.13 -5.93 -5.04
N GLU A 109 -16.19 -6.09 -5.36
CA GLU A 109 -15.20 -5.45 -4.92
C GLU A 109 -14.95 -4.18 -5.16
N GLU A 110 -15.20 -3.73 -5.96
CA GLU A 110 -14.86 -2.51 -6.24
C GLU A 110 -15.08 -1.68 -5.24
N ASP A 111 -15.87 -1.89 -4.61
CA ASP A 111 -16.23 -1.02 -3.75
C ASP A 111 -15.33 -0.82 -2.74
N GLU A 112 -14.55 -1.50 -2.42
CA GLU A 112 -13.82 -1.29 -1.41
C GLU A 112 -12.86 -0.35 -1.53
N PHE A 113 -12.54 0.16 -2.45
CA PHE A 113 -11.52 1.16 -2.45
C PHE A 113 -12.06 2.47 -2.79
#